data_d87db0260f416071d98d89571a72eefd
#
_entry.id   d87db0260f416071d98d89571a72eefd
#
_cell.length_a   1.000
_cell.length_b   1.000
_cell.length_c   1.000
_cell.angle_alpha   90.00
_cell.angle_beta   90.00
_cell.angle_gamma   90.00
#
_symmetry.space_group_name_H-M   'P 1'
#
loop_
_entity.id
_entity.type
_entity.pdbx_description
1 polymer ?
#
loop_
_entity_poly.entity_id
_entity_poly.type
_entity_poly.pdbx_seq_one_letter_code
_entity_poly.pdbx_strand_id
1 'polypeptide(L)'
;MYLVDTNVLSEARRGRPEARDWLRSVDPDQVFLSVVTLGEIMKGISQKTRTDAAAAVSLHRWLEQLRVDHARRILPISDEVALEWGRIAAMRPQDMADALIAATAAVHRKTVVTRNVSDFKDLGVAVLDPWNLG
;
A
#
# COMPACT_ATOMS: atom_id res chain seq x y z
N MET A 1 12.24 -7.30 2.39
CA MET A 1 11.01 -6.84 3.04
C MET A 1 10.15 -6.07 2.06
N TYR A 2 8.85 -6.03 2.30
CA TYR A 2 7.87 -5.57 1.33
C TYR A 2 7.06 -4.41 1.87
N LEU A 3 6.80 -3.42 1.02
CA LEU A 3 5.81 -2.38 1.28
C LEU A 3 4.63 -2.65 0.35
N VAL A 4 3.50 -3.06 0.92
CA VAL A 4 2.35 -3.54 0.16
C VAL A 4 1.41 -2.38 -0.16
N ASP A 5 1.16 -2.17 -1.46
CA ASP A 5 0.25 -1.14 -1.95
C ASP A 5 -1.20 -1.48 -1.62
N THR A 6 -2.02 -0.47 -1.49
CA THR A 6 -3.44 -0.57 -1.11
C THR A 6 -4.21 -1.53 -2.01
N ASN A 7 -3.95 -1.53 -3.33
CA ASN A 7 -4.67 -2.41 -4.26
C ASN A 7 -4.48 -3.90 -3.95
N VAL A 8 -3.28 -4.31 -3.54
CA VAL A 8 -3.00 -5.70 -3.20
C VAL A 8 -3.78 -6.11 -1.95
N LEU A 9 -3.81 -5.25 -0.93
CA LEU A 9 -4.57 -5.50 0.30
C LEU A 9 -6.07 -5.60 0.00
N SER A 10 -6.60 -4.69 -0.80
CA SER A 10 -8.01 -4.64 -1.16
C SER A 10 -8.43 -5.86 -1.98
N GLU A 11 -7.60 -6.28 -2.93
CA GLU A 11 -7.88 -7.46 -3.75
C GLU A 11 -7.79 -8.76 -2.91
N ALA A 12 -6.84 -8.82 -1.98
CA ALA A 12 -6.75 -9.96 -1.05
C ALA A 12 -8.00 -10.05 -0.17
N ARG A 13 -8.51 -8.91 0.31
CA ARG A 13 -9.74 -8.87 1.10
C ARG A 13 -10.93 -9.38 0.30
N ARG A 14 -10.99 -9.08 -0.99
CA ARG A 14 -12.03 -9.58 -1.91
C ARG A 14 -11.87 -11.04 -2.28
N GLY A 15 -10.82 -11.70 -1.80
CA GLY A 15 -10.55 -13.11 -2.06
C GLY A 15 -9.88 -13.39 -3.40
N ARG A 16 -9.27 -12.41 -4.03
CA ARG A 16 -8.51 -12.63 -5.27
C ARG A 16 -7.30 -13.50 -4.99
N PRO A 17 -7.18 -14.69 -5.64
CA PRO A 17 -6.15 -15.68 -5.29
C PRO A 17 -4.72 -15.14 -5.39
N GLU A 18 -4.43 -14.36 -6.43
CA GLU A 18 -3.08 -13.84 -6.68
C GLU A 18 -2.57 -13.01 -5.51
N ALA A 19 -3.40 -12.11 -4.99
CA ALA A 19 -3.04 -11.26 -3.86
C ALA A 19 -3.10 -12.03 -2.53
N ARG A 20 -4.19 -12.76 -2.31
CA ARG A 20 -4.41 -13.52 -1.08
C ARG A 20 -3.30 -14.56 -0.87
N ASP A 21 -3.02 -15.35 -1.89
CA ASP A 21 -2.05 -16.45 -1.79
C ASP A 21 -0.63 -15.90 -1.65
N TRP A 22 -0.31 -14.81 -2.34
CA TRP A 22 0.98 -14.16 -2.16
C TRP A 22 1.17 -13.70 -0.71
N LEU A 23 0.20 -13.00 -0.13
CA LEU A 23 0.27 -12.54 1.26
C LEU A 23 0.42 -13.69 2.26
N ARG A 24 -0.22 -14.83 1.99
CA ARG A 24 -0.10 -16.03 2.81
C ARG A 24 1.25 -16.73 2.66
N SER A 25 1.92 -16.53 1.52
CA SER A 25 3.19 -17.19 1.22
C SER A 25 4.40 -16.53 1.87
N VAL A 26 4.29 -15.28 2.30
CA VAL A 26 5.40 -14.52 2.88
C VAL A 26 5.28 -14.45 4.40
N ASP A 27 6.44 -14.30 5.05
CA ASP A 27 6.48 -14.08 6.50
C ASP A 27 5.75 -12.75 6.83
N PRO A 28 4.74 -12.77 7.71
CA PRO A 28 4.04 -11.54 8.09
C PRO A 28 4.96 -10.42 8.58
N ASP A 29 6.06 -10.76 9.24
CA ASP A 29 7.03 -9.79 9.74
C ASP A 29 7.79 -9.06 8.62
N GLN A 30 7.71 -9.56 7.40
CA GLN A 30 8.30 -8.94 6.21
C GLN A 30 7.36 -7.95 5.53
N VAL A 31 6.10 -7.86 5.95
CA VAL A 31 5.05 -7.05 5.32
C VAL A 31 4.87 -5.75 6.07
N PHE A 32 5.13 -4.65 5.39
CA PHE A 32 5.00 -3.28 5.90
C PHE A 32 3.92 -2.53 5.13
N LEU A 33 3.28 -1.57 5.79
CA LEU A 33 2.29 -0.68 5.19
C LEU A 33 2.75 0.78 5.35
N SER A 34 2.27 1.63 4.44
CA SER A 34 2.42 3.08 4.58
C SER A 34 1.20 3.66 5.28
N VAL A 35 1.40 4.74 6.03
CA VAL A 35 0.27 5.54 6.55
C VAL A 35 -0.63 6.07 5.42
N VAL A 36 -0.07 6.25 4.21
CA VAL A 36 -0.84 6.63 3.02
C VAL A 36 -1.91 5.57 2.71
N THR A 37 -1.57 4.31 2.82
CA THR A 37 -2.51 3.19 2.62
C THR A 37 -3.67 3.26 3.61
N LEU A 38 -3.39 3.58 4.88
CA LEU A 38 -4.46 3.77 5.87
C LEU A 38 -5.39 4.90 5.45
N GLY A 39 -4.82 6.00 4.97
CA GLY A 39 -5.60 7.14 4.48
C GLY A 39 -6.45 6.80 3.27
N GLU A 40 -5.92 6.04 2.32
CA GLU A 40 -6.66 5.60 1.13
C GLU A 40 -7.83 4.69 1.50
N ILE A 41 -7.62 3.77 2.44
CA ILE A 41 -8.69 2.90 2.94
C ILE A 41 -9.76 3.73 3.64
N MET A 42 -9.38 4.69 4.50
CA MET A 42 -10.34 5.56 5.18
C MET A 42 -11.13 6.42 4.19
N LYS A 43 -10.49 6.90 3.13
CA LYS A 43 -11.19 7.61 2.05
C LYS A 43 -12.29 6.73 1.45
N GLY A 44 -11.98 5.47 1.15
CA GLY A 44 -12.95 4.51 0.64
C GLY A 44 -14.10 4.26 1.62
N ILE A 45 -13.80 4.14 2.91
CA ILE A 45 -14.80 3.97 3.97
C ILE A 45 -15.74 5.18 4.01
N SER A 46 -15.18 6.37 3.99
CA SER A 46 -15.96 7.62 4.06
C SER A 46 -16.88 7.78 2.86
N GLN A 47 -16.44 7.36 1.68
CA GLN A 47 -17.28 7.35 0.48
C GLN A 47 -18.39 6.32 0.59
N LYS A 48 -18.11 5.11 1.09
CA LYS A 48 -19.10 4.04 1.26
C LYS A 48 -20.15 4.36 2.32
N THR A 49 -19.81 5.14 3.33
CA THR A 49 -20.77 5.54 4.37
C THR A 49 -22.02 6.21 3.77
N ARG A 50 -21.86 6.90 2.65
CA ARG A 50 -22.96 7.61 1.98
C ARG A 50 -23.86 6.70 1.14
N THR A 51 -23.34 5.56 0.68
CA THR A 51 -24.03 4.70 -0.31
C THR A 51 -24.35 3.32 0.24
N ASP A 52 -23.54 2.81 1.17
CA ASP A 52 -23.68 1.48 1.74
C ASP A 52 -23.05 1.45 3.13
N ALA A 53 -23.85 1.83 4.14
CA ALA A 53 -23.37 1.93 5.52
C ALA A 53 -22.89 0.59 6.08
N ALA A 54 -23.53 -0.53 5.69
CA ALA A 54 -23.11 -1.85 6.16
C ALA A 54 -21.72 -2.22 5.61
N ALA A 55 -21.47 -1.93 4.34
CA ALA A 55 -20.16 -2.14 3.73
C ALA A 55 -19.10 -1.27 4.40
N ALA A 56 -19.42 -0.01 4.73
CA ALA A 56 -18.53 0.90 5.43
C ALA A 56 -18.11 0.35 6.81
N VAL A 57 -19.04 -0.21 7.57
CA VAL A 57 -18.75 -0.83 8.86
C VAL A 57 -17.80 -2.01 8.70
N SER A 58 -18.05 -2.87 7.72
CA SER A 58 -17.18 -4.02 7.43
C SER A 58 -15.76 -3.58 7.05
N LEU A 59 -15.64 -2.57 6.20
CA LEU A 59 -14.34 -2.00 5.82
C LEU A 59 -13.61 -1.38 7.00
N HIS A 60 -14.33 -0.71 7.89
CA HIS A 60 -13.75 -0.10 9.08
C HIS A 60 -13.15 -1.16 10.02
N ARG A 61 -13.86 -2.28 10.21
CA ARG A 61 -13.36 -3.40 11.01
C ARG A 61 -12.08 -3.98 10.39
N TRP A 62 -12.06 -4.12 9.08
CA TRP A 62 -10.88 -4.59 8.36
C TRP A 62 -9.70 -3.64 8.53
N LEU A 63 -9.92 -2.33 8.43
CA LEU A 63 -8.88 -1.33 8.66
C LEU A 63 -8.30 -1.43 10.07
N GLU A 64 -9.13 -1.56 11.08
CA GLU A 64 -8.68 -1.70 12.46
C GLU A 64 -7.86 -2.99 12.65
N GLN A 65 -8.26 -4.08 12.00
CA GLN A 65 -7.51 -5.33 12.04
C GLN A 65 -6.13 -5.19 11.37
N LEU A 66 -6.07 -4.49 10.24
CA LEU A 66 -4.78 -4.20 9.59
C LEU A 66 -3.86 -3.41 10.52
N ARG A 67 -4.39 -2.42 11.23
CA ARG A 67 -3.62 -1.60 12.15
C ARG A 67 -3.08 -2.42 13.33
N VAL A 68 -3.87 -3.34 13.85
CA VAL A 68 -3.44 -4.24 14.92
C VAL A 68 -2.37 -5.21 14.43
N ASP A 69 -2.61 -5.85 13.29
CA ASP A 69 -1.72 -6.86 12.74
C ASP A 69 -0.36 -6.28 12.33
N HIS A 70 -0.33 -5.00 11.93
CA HIS A 70 0.89 -4.33 11.46
C HIS A 70 1.36 -3.20 12.39
N ALA A 71 1.01 -3.25 13.68
CA ALA A 71 1.19 -2.13 14.61
C ALA A 71 2.61 -1.54 14.64
N ARG A 72 3.64 -2.38 14.41
CA ARG A 72 5.05 -1.95 14.38
C ARG A 72 5.62 -1.85 12.97
N ARG A 73 4.79 -2.07 11.96
CA ARG A 73 5.19 -2.12 10.56
C ARG A 73 4.38 -1.18 9.70
N ILE A 74 3.86 -0.12 10.29
CA ILE A 74 3.21 0.98 9.56
C ILE A 74 4.20 2.14 9.51
N LEU A 75 4.66 2.47 8.31
CA LEU A 75 5.72 3.46 8.12
C LEU A 75 5.13 4.85 7.92
N PRO A 76 5.61 5.83 8.68
CA PRO A 76 5.13 7.21 8.59
C PRO A 76 5.70 7.95 7.38
N ILE A 77 5.16 9.13 7.12
CA ILE A 77 5.79 10.10 6.22
C ILE A 77 6.73 10.94 7.07
N SER A 78 7.98 10.52 7.15
CA SER A 78 9.04 11.24 7.85
C SER A 78 9.58 12.39 7.00
N ASP A 79 10.47 13.20 7.59
CA ASP A 79 11.21 14.22 6.83
C ASP A 79 11.92 13.60 5.63
N GLU A 80 12.61 12.47 5.83
CA GLU A 80 13.33 11.79 4.76
C GLU A 80 12.39 11.33 3.64
N VAL A 81 11.23 10.79 4.01
CA VAL A 81 10.22 10.37 3.03
C VAL A 81 9.68 11.58 2.27
N ALA A 82 9.41 12.68 2.96
CA ALA A 82 8.89 13.89 2.32
C ALA A 82 9.90 14.47 1.31
N LEU A 83 11.18 14.50 1.67
CA LEU A 83 12.23 14.99 0.77
C LEU A 83 12.37 14.06 -0.46
N GLU A 84 12.35 12.76 -0.26
CA GLU A 84 12.41 11.79 -1.37
C GLU A 84 11.15 11.90 -2.25
N TRP A 85 9.98 12.11 -1.65
CA TRP A 85 8.76 12.37 -2.41
C TRP A 85 8.93 13.59 -3.34
N GLY A 86 9.49 14.69 -2.84
CA GLY A 86 9.72 15.89 -3.65
C GLY A 86 10.62 15.62 -4.84
N ARG A 87 11.66 14.83 -4.64
CA ARG A 87 12.59 14.42 -5.70
C ARG A 87 11.88 13.57 -6.76
N ILE A 88 11.08 12.61 -6.33
CA ILE A 88 10.31 11.73 -7.23
C ILE A 88 9.25 12.54 -7.97
N ALA A 89 8.51 13.39 -7.29
CA ALA A 89 7.44 14.20 -7.87
C ALA A 89 7.94 15.12 -8.97
N ALA A 90 9.20 15.56 -8.90
CA ALA A 90 9.80 16.41 -9.92
C ALA A 90 10.20 15.66 -11.19
N MET A 91 10.29 14.33 -11.15
CA MET A 91 10.74 13.51 -12.29
C MET A 91 9.68 13.44 -13.40
N ARG A 92 8.42 13.32 -13.05
CA ARG A 92 7.28 13.24 -13.96
C ARG A 92 5.97 13.42 -13.19
N PRO A 93 4.87 13.84 -13.87
CA PRO A 93 3.55 13.83 -13.23
C PRO A 93 3.15 12.43 -12.83
N GLN A 94 2.57 12.30 -11.62
CA GLN A 94 2.13 11.02 -11.09
C GLN A 94 1.17 11.26 -9.93
N ASP A 95 0.44 10.22 -9.55
CA ASP A 95 -0.45 10.26 -8.39
C ASP A 95 0.37 10.50 -7.12
N MET A 96 -0.12 11.40 -6.26
CA MET A 96 0.59 11.78 -5.03
C MET A 96 0.75 10.60 -4.08
N ALA A 97 -0.30 9.77 -3.94
CA ALA A 97 -0.25 8.61 -3.06
C ALA A 97 0.80 7.60 -3.54
N ASP A 98 0.85 7.33 -4.85
CA ASP A 98 1.85 6.42 -5.43
C ASP A 98 3.26 6.95 -5.21
N ALA A 99 3.48 8.25 -5.41
CA ALA A 99 4.78 8.87 -5.20
C ALA A 99 5.22 8.81 -3.73
N LEU A 100 4.29 8.99 -2.79
CA LEU A 100 4.57 8.87 -1.36
C LEU A 100 4.90 7.43 -0.96
N ILE A 101 4.20 6.46 -1.51
CA ILE A 101 4.49 5.03 -1.29
C ILE A 101 5.87 4.70 -1.86
N ALA A 102 6.19 5.15 -3.08
CA ALA A 102 7.51 4.95 -3.68
C ALA A 102 8.61 5.57 -2.83
N ALA A 103 8.41 6.80 -2.34
CA ALA A 103 9.37 7.48 -1.47
C ALA A 103 9.59 6.72 -0.16
N THR A 104 8.53 6.21 0.44
CA THR A 104 8.61 5.41 1.66
C THR A 104 9.42 4.14 1.41
N ALA A 105 9.15 3.45 0.32
CA ALA A 105 9.89 2.24 -0.07
C ALA A 105 11.37 2.54 -0.31
N ALA A 106 11.68 3.64 -1.00
CA ALA A 106 13.06 4.03 -1.29
C ALA A 106 13.85 4.30 -0.01
N VAL A 107 13.29 5.09 0.90
CA VAL A 107 13.94 5.46 2.17
C VAL A 107 14.18 4.22 3.04
N HIS A 108 13.22 3.33 3.11
CA HIS A 108 13.29 2.12 3.94
C HIS A 108 13.82 0.90 3.21
N ARG A 109 14.23 1.04 1.95
CA ARG A 109 14.82 -0.02 1.12
C ARG A 109 13.94 -1.26 1.02
N LYS A 110 12.66 -1.04 0.71
CA LYS A 110 11.67 -2.10 0.58
C LYS A 110 11.22 -2.26 -0.87
N THR A 111 10.79 -3.47 -1.20
CA THR A 111 10.16 -3.74 -2.50
C THR A 111 8.70 -3.35 -2.42
N VAL A 112 8.24 -2.54 -3.37
CA VAL A 112 6.82 -2.20 -3.50
C VAL A 112 6.08 -3.40 -4.10
N VAL A 113 5.03 -3.85 -3.43
CA VAL A 113 4.17 -4.92 -3.93
C VAL A 113 2.89 -4.29 -4.43
N THR A 114 2.66 -4.35 -5.74
CA THR A 114 1.56 -3.64 -6.40
C THR A 114 1.14 -4.35 -7.67
N ARG A 115 -0.14 -4.18 -8.04
CA ARG A 115 -0.63 -4.57 -9.35
C ARG A 115 -0.29 -3.52 -10.43
N ASN A 116 -0.14 -2.26 -10.02
CA ASN A 116 0.06 -1.12 -10.93
C ASN A 116 1.56 -0.83 -11.13
N VAL A 117 2.28 -1.79 -11.69
CA VAL A 117 3.74 -1.74 -11.86
C VAL A 117 4.18 -0.48 -12.61
N SER A 118 3.41 -0.06 -13.63
CA SER A 118 3.76 1.10 -14.45
C SER A 118 3.81 2.40 -13.65
N ASP A 119 3.03 2.51 -12.57
CA ASP A 119 3.00 3.71 -11.74
C ASP A 119 4.27 3.86 -10.89
N PHE A 120 5.01 2.77 -10.69
CA PHE A 120 6.24 2.75 -9.89
C PHE A 120 7.49 2.56 -10.75
N LYS A 121 7.33 2.34 -12.04
CA LYS A 121 8.44 2.12 -12.96
C LYS A 121 9.34 3.36 -13.04
N ASP A 122 10.64 3.13 -13.02
CA ASP A 122 11.67 4.17 -13.14
C ASP A 122 11.72 5.18 -11.96
N LEU A 123 11.12 4.83 -10.82
CA LEU A 123 11.17 5.67 -9.62
C LEU A 123 12.29 5.27 -8.66
N GLY A 124 13.16 4.32 -9.05
CA GLY A 124 14.28 3.91 -8.23
C GLY A 124 13.95 2.92 -7.13
N VAL A 125 12.81 2.24 -7.23
CA VAL A 125 12.38 1.22 -6.26
C VAL A 125 12.19 -0.13 -6.95
N ALA A 126 12.45 -1.22 -6.22
CA ALA A 126 12.12 -2.56 -6.68
C ALA A 126 10.60 -2.75 -6.59
N VAL A 127 10.02 -3.45 -7.57
CA VAL A 127 8.57 -3.67 -7.68
C VAL A 127 8.31 -5.15 -7.87
N LEU A 128 7.30 -5.66 -7.20
CA LEU A 128 6.81 -7.04 -7.34
C LEU A 128 5.31 -7.01 -7.60
N ASP A 129 4.87 -7.73 -8.63
CA ASP A 129 3.46 -7.87 -9.00
C ASP A 129 2.99 -9.29 -8.68
N PRO A 130 2.11 -9.50 -7.69
CA PRO A 130 1.60 -10.84 -7.37
C PRO A 130 0.84 -11.53 -8.49
N TRP A 131 0.35 -10.76 -9.48
CA TRP A 131 -0.35 -11.31 -10.66
C TRP A 131 0.61 -11.74 -11.75
N ASN A 132 1.90 -11.45 -11.62
CA ASN A 132 2.92 -11.76 -12.62
C ASN A 132 4.25 -12.10 -11.96
N LEU A 133 4.28 -13.21 -11.23
CA LEU A 133 5.46 -13.66 -10.46
C LEU A 133 6.49 -14.39 -11.32
N GLY A 134 6.10 -14.79 -12.48
CA GLY A 134 6.94 -15.59 -13.33
C GLY A 134 7.49 -14.86 -14.49
#